data_9437eae81922139110a6304deb22a218
#
_entry.id   9437eae81922139110a6304deb22a218
#
_cell.length_a   1.000
_cell.length_b   1.000
_cell.length_c   1.000
_cell.angle_alpha   90.00
_cell.angle_beta   90.00
_cell.angle_gamma   90.00
#
_symmetry.space_group_name_H-M   'P 1'
#
loop_
_entity.id
_entity.type
_entity.pdbx_description
1 polymer ?
#
loop_
_entity_poly.entity_id
_entity_poly.type
_entity_poly.pdbx_seq_one_letter_code
_entity_poly.pdbx_strand_id
1 'polypeptide(L)'
;VLGIGGLIYSKVKNNDTGNDIQKIAKKENVKIRENEVRQLTLEDYSTDVFSMKKPKGWTVEGAGIGVFYAIRAYDPQNTNNQVFLMVKVQPLLKSSGAKNFWQNYYNLSGGNSQYKVFADAVVLDNPTTEGFYKKFGEISSYVSSMEPTLSSFKFPTFNNFTKQEEFESTASMKSVALDSKVLRATFQGANAKEGEGLFLASVVNFGNQYQGGVDMLYYMVYDIMAVTSEKDKFIDYKDILLQTVNSIEFSDSYVKTTIDNSNAQTQKALELNASIQRAFDSYMSAWESRSKSYDIMSQKQSDAMLGYERVYDTENGDIYKAYNGFTDDYDGERYKSISDNMYTEPTYGYIDK
;
A
#
# COMPACT_ATOMS: atom_id res chain seq x y z
N VAL A 1 -8.44 22.33 -55.07
CA VAL A 1 -7.38 22.13 -56.08
C VAL A 1 -6.74 20.80 -55.80
N LEU A 2 -6.90 19.86 -56.72
CA LEU A 2 -6.39 18.50 -56.77
C LEU A 2 -4.84 18.46 -56.83
N GLY A 3 -4.21 17.61 -56.08
CA GLY A 3 -2.79 17.26 -56.21
C GLY A 3 -2.63 15.74 -56.25
N ILE A 4 -2.33 15.25 -57.40
CA ILE A 4 -2.13 13.84 -57.76
C ILE A 4 -0.78 13.34 -57.24
N GLY A 5 -0.77 12.32 -56.39
CA GLY A 5 0.43 11.61 -55.98
C GLY A 5 0.75 10.44 -56.93
N GLY A 6 1.88 10.52 -57.59
CA GLY A 6 2.35 9.51 -58.52
C GLY A 6 2.83 8.24 -57.84
N LEU A 7 2.32 7.12 -58.29
CA LEU A 7 2.83 5.76 -58.04
C LEU A 7 4.10 5.55 -58.85
N ILE A 8 5.23 5.36 -58.14
CA ILE A 8 6.46 4.81 -58.73
C ILE A 8 6.44 3.29 -58.56
N TYR A 9 6.10 2.59 -59.62
CA TYR A 9 6.32 1.14 -59.73
C TYR A 9 7.80 0.89 -60.06
N SER A 10 8.57 0.47 -59.07
CA SER A 10 9.87 -0.15 -59.34
C SER A 10 9.68 -1.66 -59.52
N LYS A 11 9.99 -2.18 -60.66
CA LYS A 11 10.10 -3.62 -60.95
C LYS A 11 11.21 -4.21 -60.07
N VAL A 12 10.84 -4.92 -59.00
CA VAL A 12 11.74 -5.79 -58.28
C VAL A 12 11.65 -7.18 -58.88
N LYS A 13 12.80 -7.73 -59.26
CA LYS A 13 12.96 -9.10 -59.76
C LYS A 13 12.45 -10.09 -58.71
N ASN A 14 11.52 -10.93 -59.11
CA ASN A 14 11.14 -12.12 -58.34
C ASN A 14 12.34 -13.05 -58.18
N ASN A 15 12.78 -13.22 -56.94
CA ASN A 15 13.18 -14.48 -56.33
C ASN A 15 13.54 -14.19 -54.86
N ASP A 16 12.89 -14.86 -53.93
CA ASP A 16 13.04 -14.89 -52.46
C ASP A 16 12.16 -14.04 -51.56
N THR A 17 11.31 -13.17 -52.06
CA THR A 17 10.45 -12.31 -51.21
C THR A 17 9.30 -13.05 -50.49
N GLY A 18 8.90 -14.24 -50.95
CA GLY A 18 7.80 -15.00 -50.34
C GLY A 18 8.17 -15.63 -48.98
N ASN A 19 9.40 -16.10 -48.86
CA ASN A 19 9.89 -16.73 -47.64
C ASN A 19 10.23 -15.68 -46.57
N ASP A 20 10.76 -14.50 -46.97
CA ASP A 20 11.10 -13.44 -46.05
C ASP A 20 9.86 -12.71 -45.51
N ILE A 21 8.84 -12.47 -46.36
CA ILE A 21 7.55 -11.91 -45.93
C ILE A 21 6.79 -12.87 -44.99
N GLN A 22 6.81 -14.19 -45.30
CA GLN A 22 6.23 -15.18 -44.40
C GLN A 22 7.04 -15.35 -43.10
N LYS A 23 8.37 -15.23 -43.14
CA LYS A 23 9.22 -15.19 -41.95
C LYS A 23 8.90 -13.93 -41.12
N ILE A 24 8.85 -12.75 -41.71
CA ILE A 24 8.51 -11.48 -41.03
C ILE A 24 7.11 -11.57 -40.41
N ALA A 25 6.11 -12.04 -41.17
CA ALA A 25 4.75 -12.20 -40.66
C ALA A 25 4.62 -13.29 -39.57
N LYS A 26 5.49 -14.33 -39.59
CA LYS A 26 5.55 -15.32 -38.51
C LYS A 26 6.25 -14.82 -37.26
N LYS A 27 7.12 -13.82 -37.38
CA LYS A 27 7.92 -13.24 -36.27
C LYS A 27 7.19 -12.18 -35.47
N GLU A 28 6.14 -11.54 -36.02
CA GLU A 28 5.34 -10.51 -35.35
C GLU A 28 4.16 -11.06 -34.53
N ASN A 29 3.84 -12.35 -34.62
CA ASN A 29 2.78 -12.99 -33.85
C ASN A 29 3.27 -13.43 -32.44
N VAL A 30 3.71 -12.46 -31.67
CA VAL A 30 4.01 -12.66 -30.25
C VAL A 30 2.69 -12.68 -29.50
N LYS A 31 2.46 -13.75 -28.72
CA LYS A 31 1.23 -13.86 -27.89
C LYS A 31 1.42 -13.06 -26.61
N ILE A 32 0.69 -11.94 -26.53
CA ILE A 32 0.70 -11.05 -25.36
C ILE A 32 -0.50 -11.37 -24.48
N ARG A 33 -0.24 -11.50 -23.18
CA ARG A 33 -1.25 -11.52 -22.12
C ARG A 33 -1.05 -10.25 -21.26
N GLU A 34 -2.05 -9.38 -21.27
CA GLU A 34 -1.98 -8.14 -20.48
C GLU A 34 -1.82 -8.43 -18.99
N ASN A 35 -1.12 -7.52 -18.30
CA ASN A 35 -1.06 -7.52 -16.84
C ASN A 35 -2.46 -7.19 -16.27
N GLU A 36 -2.89 -7.98 -15.29
CA GLU A 36 -4.21 -7.83 -14.64
C GLU A 36 -4.45 -6.41 -14.12
N VAL A 37 -3.40 -5.72 -13.67
CA VAL A 37 -3.48 -4.34 -13.17
C VAL A 37 -3.95 -3.36 -14.24
N ARG A 38 -3.56 -3.57 -15.49
CA ARG A 38 -3.95 -2.72 -16.64
C ARG A 38 -5.45 -2.79 -16.95
N GLN A 39 -6.09 -3.87 -16.54
CA GLN A 39 -7.54 -4.07 -16.71
C GLN A 39 -8.36 -3.47 -15.55
N LEU A 40 -7.70 -3.09 -14.43
CA LEU A 40 -8.39 -2.48 -13.31
C LEU A 40 -8.86 -1.08 -13.67
N THR A 41 -10.16 -0.85 -13.47
CA THR A 41 -10.80 0.45 -13.56
C THR A 41 -11.30 0.87 -12.20
N LEU A 42 -11.33 2.17 -11.93
CA LEU A 42 -11.89 2.69 -10.68
C LEU A 42 -13.40 2.86 -10.82
N GLU A 43 -14.14 2.53 -9.78
CA GLU A 43 -15.57 2.78 -9.63
C GLU A 43 -15.84 3.54 -8.33
N ASP A 44 -16.89 4.37 -8.33
CA ASP A 44 -17.28 5.14 -7.15
C ASP A 44 -17.93 4.23 -6.10
N TYR A 45 -17.59 4.48 -4.84
CA TYR A 45 -18.18 3.84 -3.67
C TYR A 45 -18.48 4.91 -2.62
N SER A 46 -19.66 4.87 -1.99
CA SER A 46 -20.04 5.81 -0.96
C SER A 46 -20.89 5.18 0.13
N THR A 47 -20.78 5.74 1.32
CA THR A 47 -21.60 5.48 2.51
C THR A 47 -22.01 6.82 3.11
N ASP A 48 -22.76 6.82 4.21
CA ASP A 48 -23.09 8.04 4.96
C ASP A 48 -21.84 8.65 5.64
N VAL A 49 -20.76 7.87 5.80
CA VAL A 49 -19.55 8.27 6.53
C VAL A 49 -18.46 8.76 5.58
N PHE A 50 -18.24 8.06 4.46
CA PHE A 50 -17.17 8.37 3.51
C PHE A 50 -17.51 7.96 2.08
N SER A 51 -16.80 8.57 1.15
CA SER A 51 -16.76 8.17 -0.25
C SER A 51 -15.32 7.87 -0.71
N MET A 52 -15.17 7.10 -1.76
CA MET A 52 -13.89 6.80 -2.39
C MET A 52 -14.08 6.25 -3.80
N LYS A 53 -12.99 6.22 -4.57
CA LYS A 53 -12.89 5.39 -5.78
C LYS A 53 -12.11 4.13 -5.45
N LYS A 54 -12.65 2.97 -5.80
CA LYS A 54 -12.00 1.68 -5.57
C LYS A 54 -11.81 0.93 -6.87
N PRO A 55 -10.83 0.05 -7.00
CA PRO A 55 -10.75 -0.84 -8.14
C PRO A 55 -12.03 -1.69 -8.25
N LYS A 56 -12.55 -1.83 -9.47
CA LYS A 56 -13.77 -2.61 -9.74
C LYS A 56 -13.59 -4.05 -9.27
N GLY A 57 -14.58 -4.55 -8.57
CA GLY A 57 -14.55 -5.90 -7.99
C GLY A 57 -13.88 -5.99 -6.61
N TRP A 58 -13.24 -4.92 -6.13
CA TRP A 58 -12.66 -4.91 -4.78
C TRP A 58 -13.74 -4.74 -3.72
N THR A 59 -13.49 -5.35 -2.56
CA THR A 59 -14.33 -5.20 -1.37
C THR A 59 -13.91 -3.96 -0.59
N VAL A 60 -14.89 -3.20 -0.09
CA VAL A 60 -14.66 -2.09 0.84
C VAL A 60 -15.35 -2.41 2.15
N GLU A 61 -14.61 -2.23 3.24
CA GLU A 61 -15.11 -2.29 4.62
C GLU A 61 -14.84 -0.96 5.29
N GLY A 62 -15.82 -0.44 6.01
CA GLY A 62 -15.68 0.73 6.87
C GLY A 62 -16.39 0.45 8.18
N ALA A 63 -15.73 0.68 9.31
CA ALA A 63 -16.28 0.45 10.64
C ALA A 63 -15.63 1.36 11.68
N GLY A 64 -16.29 1.51 12.81
CA GLY A 64 -15.82 2.37 13.91
C GLY A 64 -16.74 3.53 14.20
N ILE A 65 -16.33 4.38 15.13
CA ILE A 65 -17.06 5.58 15.54
C ILE A 65 -16.08 6.72 15.85
N GLY A 66 -16.40 7.93 15.41
CA GLY A 66 -15.60 9.12 15.69
C GLY A 66 -14.17 8.95 15.20
N VAL A 67 -13.20 9.16 16.09
CA VAL A 67 -11.75 9.00 15.76
C VAL A 67 -11.27 7.55 15.73
N PHE A 68 -12.10 6.60 16.13
CA PHE A 68 -11.78 5.16 16.06
C PHE A 68 -12.44 4.53 14.83
N TYR A 69 -12.25 5.15 13.66
CA TYR A 69 -12.80 4.68 12.40
C TYR A 69 -11.70 4.08 11.52
N ALA A 70 -12.02 2.96 10.88
CA ALA A 70 -11.14 2.29 9.94
C ALA A 70 -11.83 2.07 8.60
N ILE A 71 -11.06 2.16 7.51
CA ILE A 71 -11.47 1.89 6.13
C ILE A 71 -10.47 0.91 5.54
N ARG A 72 -10.97 -0.09 4.82
CA ARG A 72 -10.16 -1.01 4.05
C ARG A 72 -10.79 -1.27 2.70
N ALA A 73 -10.03 -1.09 1.61
CA ALA A 73 -10.39 -1.54 0.27
C ALA A 73 -9.38 -2.59 -0.17
N TYR A 74 -9.83 -3.78 -0.56
CA TYR A 74 -8.92 -4.88 -0.87
C TYR A 74 -9.46 -5.78 -1.99
N ASP A 75 -8.54 -6.40 -2.70
CA ASP A 75 -8.81 -7.45 -3.67
C ASP A 75 -9.24 -8.74 -2.94
N PRO A 76 -10.47 -9.26 -3.14
CA PRO A 76 -10.91 -10.48 -2.48
C PRO A 76 -10.14 -11.73 -2.92
N GLN A 77 -9.46 -11.69 -4.08
CA GLN A 77 -8.66 -12.80 -4.60
C GLN A 77 -7.22 -12.79 -4.03
N ASN A 78 -6.72 -11.59 -3.68
CA ASN A 78 -5.40 -11.42 -3.09
C ASN A 78 -5.38 -10.24 -2.11
N THR A 79 -5.65 -10.53 -0.85
CA THR A 79 -5.80 -9.52 0.20
C THR A 79 -4.54 -8.73 0.53
N ASN A 80 -3.38 -9.05 -0.08
CA ASN A 80 -2.19 -8.21 -0.03
C ASN A 80 -2.36 -6.95 -0.90
N ASN A 81 -3.19 -7.02 -1.96
CA ASN A 81 -3.53 -5.86 -2.78
C ASN A 81 -4.61 -5.05 -2.05
N GLN A 82 -4.23 -4.00 -1.36
CA GLN A 82 -5.15 -3.25 -0.50
C GLN A 82 -4.70 -1.83 -0.20
N VAL A 83 -5.69 -1.03 0.18
CA VAL A 83 -5.55 0.24 0.89
C VAL A 83 -6.19 0.09 2.25
N PHE A 84 -5.50 0.50 3.28
CA PHE A 84 -6.00 0.53 4.66
C PHE A 84 -5.74 1.89 5.28
N LEU A 85 -6.74 2.41 5.99
CA LEU A 85 -6.69 3.64 6.76
C LEU A 85 -7.32 3.40 8.12
N MET A 86 -6.72 3.92 9.18
CA MET A 86 -7.33 4.04 10.50
C MET A 86 -6.94 5.38 11.13
N VAL A 87 -7.92 6.11 11.65
CA VAL A 87 -7.68 7.47 12.11
C VAL A 87 -6.83 7.49 13.37
N LYS A 88 -7.16 6.63 14.35
CA LYS A 88 -6.49 6.62 15.67
C LYS A 88 -6.55 5.27 16.36
N VAL A 89 -5.47 4.95 17.07
CA VAL A 89 -5.41 3.85 18.05
C VAL A 89 -4.89 4.35 19.38
N GLN A 90 -5.54 3.94 20.49
CA GLN A 90 -5.10 4.18 21.88
C GLN A 90 -5.87 3.25 22.84
N PRO A 91 -5.38 3.02 24.08
CA PRO A 91 -4.02 3.31 24.54
C PRO A 91 -3.02 2.23 24.08
N LEU A 92 -1.76 2.60 23.89
CA LEU A 92 -0.65 1.65 23.77
C LEU A 92 0.33 1.91 24.91
N LEU A 93 0.56 0.93 25.78
CA LEU A 93 1.35 1.13 26.98
C LEU A 93 2.84 1.24 26.68
N LYS A 94 3.54 2.01 27.50
CA LYS A 94 4.97 2.32 27.31
C LYS A 94 5.91 1.20 27.74
N SER A 95 5.46 0.34 28.67
CA SER A 95 6.30 -0.73 29.21
C SER A 95 5.48 -1.89 29.78
N SER A 96 6.13 -3.02 29.93
CA SER A 96 5.57 -4.16 30.67
C SER A 96 5.30 -3.82 32.16
N GLY A 97 6.05 -2.88 32.74
CA GLY A 97 5.76 -2.35 34.07
C GLY A 97 4.41 -1.65 34.15
N ALA A 98 4.10 -0.80 33.16
CA ALA A 98 2.79 -0.16 33.06
C ALA A 98 1.68 -1.21 32.87
N LYS A 99 1.92 -2.23 32.03
CA LYS A 99 0.99 -3.35 31.81
C LYS A 99 0.66 -4.05 33.13
N ASN A 100 1.69 -4.46 33.87
CA ASN A 100 1.54 -5.14 35.16
C ASN A 100 0.78 -4.27 36.19
N PHE A 101 1.09 -2.97 36.22
CA PHE A 101 0.38 -2.04 37.10
C PHE A 101 -1.11 -2.02 36.79
N TRP A 102 -1.50 -1.82 35.52
CA TRP A 102 -2.90 -1.73 35.12
C TRP A 102 -3.65 -3.04 35.33
N GLN A 103 -2.99 -4.19 35.10
CA GLN A 103 -3.57 -5.52 35.39
C GLN A 103 -3.83 -5.70 36.89
N ASN A 104 -2.87 -5.34 37.73
CA ASN A 104 -3.06 -5.39 39.20
C ASN A 104 -4.16 -4.44 39.65
N TYR A 105 -4.19 -3.23 39.10
CA TYR A 105 -5.22 -2.24 39.46
C TYR A 105 -6.62 -2.68 39.02
N TYR A 106 -6.76 -3.27 37.85
CA TYR A 106 -8.00 -3.87 37.37
C TYR A 106 -8.49 -4.98 38.32
N ASN A 107 -7.60 -5.90 38.74
CA ASN A 107 -7.93 -6.98 39.64
C ASN A 107 -8.33 -6.46 41.03
N LEU A 108 -7.59 -5.51 41.59
CA LEU A 108 -7.88 -4.90 42.90
C LEU A 108 -9.18 -4.08 42.90
N SER A 109 -9.57 -3.52 41.77
CA SER A 109 -10.84 -2.81 41.59
C SER A 109 -12.07 -3.71 41.45
N GLY A 110 -11.92 -5.01 41.59
CA GLY A 110 -12.99 -5.99 41.39
C GLY A 110 -13.37 -6.20 39.92
N GLY A 111 -12.45 -5.94 38.97
CA GLY A 111 -12.68 -6.11 37.55
C GLY A 111 -13.45 -4.96 36.91
N ASN A 112 -13.26 -3.72 37.41
CA ASN A 112 -13.93 -2.54 36.87
C ASN A 112 -13.58 -2.34 35.40
N SER A 113 -14.61 -2.29 34.54
CA SER A 113 -14.48 -2.21 33.07
C SER A 113 -13.70 -0.98 32.58
N GLN A 114 -13.68 0.13 33.33
CA GLN A 114 -12.92 1.34 32.99
C GLN A 114 -11.40 1.09 32.94
N TYR A 115 -10.90 0.14 33.75
CA TYR A 115 -9.47 -0.18 33.79
C TYR A 115 -9.09 -1.33 32.88
N LYS A 116 -10.10 -2.07 32.37
CA LYS A 116 -9.87 -3.19 31.44
C LYS A 116 -9.17 -2.74 30.16
N VAL A 117 -9.52 -1.55 29.65
CA VAL A 117 -8.91 -0.96 28.46
C VAL A 117 -7.40 -0.80 28.60
N PHE A 118 -6.91 -0.43 29.79
CA PHE A 118 -5.46 -0.31 30.06
C PHE A 118 -4.85 -1.67 30.41
N ALA A 119 -5.57 -2.52 31.17
CA ALA A 119 -5.09 -3.84 31.55
C ALA A 119 -4.86 -4.76 30.34
N ASP A 120 -5.69 -4.64 29.31
CA ASP A 120 -5.58 -5.43 28.07
C ASP A 120 -4.71 -4.75 27.00
N ALA A 121 -4.42 -3.44 27.14
CA ALA A 121 -3.69 -2.67 26.14
C ALA A 121 -2.32 -3.30 25.77
N VAL A 122 -1.94 -3.19 24.52
CA VAL A 122 -0.66 -3.68 24.00
C VAL A 122 0.47 -2.78 24.47
N VAL A 123 1.63 -3.38 24.78
CA VAL A 123 2.87 -2.63 25.07
C VAL A 123 3.57 -2.30 23.77
N LEU A 124 3.78 -1.02 23.50
CA LEU A 124 4.58 -0.50 22.40
C LEU A 124 5.93 -0.04 22.95
N ASP A 125 6.82 -0.99 23.20
CA ASP A 125 8.16 -0.77 23.75
C ASP A 125 9.11 -0.04 22.80
N ASN A 126 8.85 -0.12 21.50
CA ASN A 126 9.50 0.68 20.46
C ASN A 126 8.48 1.66 19.85
N PRO A 127 8.36 2.91 20.37
CA PRO A 127 7.34 3.88 19.96
C PRO A 127 7.68 4.56 18.63
N THR A 128 7.83 3.75 17.57
CA THR A 128 8.11 4.17 16.20
C THR A 128 7.07 3.62 15.23
N THR A 129 7.00 4.19 14.03
CA THR A 129 6.19 3.66 12.93
C THR A 129 6.51 2.18 12.67
N GLU A 130 7.78 1.81 12.67
CA GLU A 130 8.21 0.42 12.50
C GLU A 130 7.74 -0.47 13.66
N GLY A 131 7.92 -0.01 14.91
CA GLY A 131 7.48 -0.75 16.11
C GLY A 131 5.97 -0.97 16.12
N PHE A 132 5.19 0.02 15.69
CA PHE A 132 3.75 -0.09 15.56
C PHE A 132 3.35 -1.18 14.56
N TYR A 133 3.91 -1.17 13.35
CA TYR A 133 3.56 -2.18 12.34
C TYR A 133 4.06 -3.58 12.68
N LYS A 134 5.20 -3.72 13.37
CA LYS A 134 5.65 -5.02 13.90
C LYS A 134 4.69 -5.63 14.91
N LYS A 135 3.96 -4.79 15.64
CA LYS A 135 2.95 -5.22 16.63
C LYS A 135 1.51 -5.10 16.11
N PHE A 136 1.32 -4.81 14.83
CA PHE A 136 -0.01 -4.52 14.27
C PHE A 136 -1.02 -5.66 14.50
N GLY A 137 -0.61 -6.91 14.42
CA GLY A 137 -1.49 -8.06 14.66
C GLY A 137 -2.02 -8.11 16.11
N GLU A 138 -1.16 -7.82 17.10
CA GLU A 138 -1.57 -7.73 18.52
C GLU A 138 -2.47 -6.52 18.73
N ILE A 139 -2.11 -5.38 18.14
CA ILE A 139 -2.86 -4.11 18.26
C ILE A 139 -4.24 -4.23 17.63
N SER A 140 -4.35 -4.79 16.44
CA SER A 140 -5.64 -4.97 15.75
C SER A 140 -6.56 -5.93 16.51
N SER A 141 -6.02 -7.01 17.09
CA SER A 141 -6.77 -7.93 17.94
C SER A 141 -7.28 -7.24 19.21
N TYR A 142 -6.42 -6.43 19.85
CA TYR A 142 -6.81 -5.62 21.01
C TYR A 142 -7.92 -4.63 20.65
N VAL A 143 -7.77 -3.86 19.57
CA VAL A 143 -8.76 -2.89 19.12
C VAL A 143 -10.12 -3.56 18.82
N SER A 144 -10.12 -4.71 18.12
CA SER A 144 -11.34 -5.47 17.84
C SER A 144 -12.05 -5.95 19.11
N SER A 145 -11.30 -6.23 20.17
CA SER A 145 -11.87 -6.69 21.45
C SER A 145 -12.41 -5.57 22.32
N MET A 146 -11.85 -4.35 22.18
CA MET A 146 -12.16 -3.21 23.04
C MET A 146 -13.17 -2.23 22.43
N GLU A 147 -13.23 -2.15 21.09
CA GLU A 147 -14.16 -1.27 20.37
C GLU A 147 -15.21 -2.13 19.64
N PRO A 148 -16.44 -2.23 20.20
CA PRO A 148 -17.48 -3.11 19.64
C PRO A 148 -17.82 -2.82 18.17
N THR A 149 -17.71 -1.55 17.74
CA THR A 149 -17.98 -1.14 16.36
C THR A 149 -16.91 -1.63 15.38
N LEU A 150 -15.75 -2.05 15.86
CA LEU A 150 -14.65 -2.63 15.09
C LEU A 150 -14.55 -4.16 15.22
N SER A 151 -15.42 -4.80 16.01
CA SER A 151 -15.33 -6.24 16.30
C SER A 151 -15.47 -7.13 15.07
N SER A 152 -16.20 -6.70 14.04
CA SER A 152 -16.39 -7.42 12.78
C SER A 152 -15.49 -6.94 11.64
N PHE A 153 -14.72 -5.87 11.87
CA PHE A 153 -13.84 -5.32 10.85
C PHE A 153 -12.64 -6.24 10.59
N LYS A 154 -12.37 -6.52 9.31
CA LYS A 154 -11.27 -7.41 8.91
C LYS A 154 -9.99 -6.61 8.74
N PHE A 155 -9.27 -6.45 9.84
CA PHE A 155 -7.96 -5.79 9.80
C PHE A 155 -7.00 -6.50 8.83
N PRO A 156 -6.12 -5.74 8.14
CA PRO A 156 -5.06 -6.34 7.34
C PRO A 156 -4.07 -7.13 8.21
N THR A 157 -3.37 -8.07 7.58
CA THR A 157 -2.32 -8.88 8.23
C THR A 157 -0.95 -8.46 7.70
N PHE A 158 -0.04 -8.07 8.59
CA PHE A 158 1.32 -7.65 8.29
C PHE A 158 2.34 -8.44 9.11
N ASN A 159 2.28 -9.78 9.03
CA ASN A 159 3.23 -10.65 9.74
C ASN A 159 4.65 -10.49 9.19
N ASN A 160 5.65 -10.76 10.01
CA ASN A 160 7.06 -10.68 9.62
C ASN A 160 7.43 -9.34 8.97
N PHE A 161 6.84 -8.25 9.47
CA PHE A 161 7.06 -6.89 8.96
C PHE A 161 8.54 -6.53 8.97
N THR A 162 9.09 -6.22 7.80
CA THR A 162 10.50 -5.92 7.62
C THR A 162 10.67 -4.63 6.83
N LYS A 163 11.17 -3.59 7.52
CA LYS A 163 11.47 -2.30 6.91
C LYS A 163 12.60 -2.44 5.89
N GLN A 164 12.39 -1.90 4.69
CA GLN A 164 13.38 -1.83 3.62
C GLN A 164 13.95 -0.41 3.51
N GLU A 165 13.09 0.60 3.51
CA GLU A 165 13.45 2.02 3.42
C GLU A 165 12.59 2.85 4.36
N GLU A 166 13.07 4.05 4.68
CA GLU A 166 12.41 5.01 5.56
C GLU A 166 12.49 6.42 4.97
N PHE A 167 11.38 7.15 5.01
CA PHE A 167 11.23 8.48 4.46
C PHE A 167 10.54 9.42 5.44
N GLU A 168 10.81 10.72 5.30
CA GLU A 168 10.10 11.73 6.06
C GLU A 168 8.63 11.80 5.65
N SER A 169 7.74 12.03 6.63
CA SER A 169 6.34 12.25 6.37
C SER A 169 5.97 13.74 6.44
N THR A 170 4.85 14.10 5.81
CA THR A 170 4.16 15.38 5.96
C THR A 170 2.84 15.23 6.72
N ALA A 171 2.68 14.11 7.44
CA ALA A 171 1.48 13.75 8.17
C ALA A 171 1.06 14.81 9.19
N SER A 172 -0.23 14.88 9.50
CA SER A 172 -0.84 15.91 10.33
C SER A 172 -0.25 16.00 11.72
N MET A 173 0.08 14.84 12.30
CA MET A 173 0.59 14.76 13.67
C MET A 173 2.11 14.82 13.76
N LYS A 174 2.86 14.95 12.65
CA LYS A 174 4.32 14.96 12.62
C LYS A 174 4.95 15.92 13.64
N SER A 175 4.40 17.12 13.79
CA SER A 175 4.99 18.17 14.65
C SER A 175 4.93 17.85 16.16
N VAL A 176 4.08 16.90 16.56
CA VAL A 176 3.88 16.48 17.97
C VAL A 176 4.19 15.00 18.18
N ALA A 177 4.49 14.27 17.11
CA ALA A 177 4.83 12.85 17.18
C ALA A 177 6.25 12.64 17.70
N LEU A 178 6.46 11.54 18.40
CA LEU A 178 7.78 11.01 18.72
C LEU A 178 8.44 10.45 17.45
N ASP A 179 7.63 9.81 16.62
CA ASP A 179 8.01 9.29 15.31
C ASP A 179 6.84 9.41 14.34
N SER A 180 7.13 9.83 13.12
CA SER A 180 6.16 9.91 12.02
C SER A 180 6.91 9.76 10.71
N LYS A 181 6.86 8.58 10.14
CA LYS A 181 7.64 8.19 8.96
C LYS A 181 6.77 7.48 7.94
N VAL A 182 7.19 7.54 6.67
CA VAL A 182 6.75 6.59 5.66
C VAL A 182 7.79 5.49 5.57
N LEU A 183 7.36 4.25 5.72
CA LEU A 183 8.22 3.08 5.56
C LEU A 183 7.85 2.35 4.27
N ARG A 184 8.84 1.99 3.48
CA ARG A 184 8.72 0.91 2.51
C ARG A 184 9.07 -0.38 3.23
N ALA A 185 8.20 -1.36 3.20
CA ALA A 185 8.38 -2.61 3.94
C ALA A 185 7.80 -3.81 3.22
N THR A 186 8.34 -4.98 3.52
CA THR A 186 7.80 -6.28 3.14
C THR A 186 7.12 -6.94 4.32
N PHE A 187 6.16 -7.83 4.07
CA PHE A 187 5.40 -8.53 5.09
C PHE A 187 4.84 -9.85 4.54
N GLN A 188 4.31 -10.69 5.43
CA GLN A 188 3.47 -11.84 5.05
C GLN A 188 2.00 -11.54 5.35
N GLY A 189 1.15 -11.65 4.33
CA GLY A 189 -0.29 -11.52 4.46
C GLY A 189 -0.97 -12.73 5.10
N ALA A 190 -2.29 -12.67 5.22
CA ALA A 190 -3.09 -13.74 5.83
C ALA A 190 -2.97 -15.11 5.14
N ASN A 191 -2.69 -15.12 3.84
CA ASN A 191 -2.47 -16.33 3.02
C ASN A 191 -1.02 -16.80 2.99
N ALA A 192 -0.15 -16.27 3.88
CA ALA A 192 1.29 -16.47 3.93
C ALA A 192 2.05 -16.02 2.66
N LYS A 193 1.40 -15.36 1.71
CA LYS A 193 2.07 -14.74 0.56
C LYS A 193 2.83 -13.49 1.00
N GLU A 194 3.98 -13.27 0.40
CA GLU A 194 4.73 -12.04 0.62
C GLU A 194 4.02 -10.84 -0.03
N GLY A 195 3.99 -9.75 0.71
CA GLY A 195 3.51 -8.45 0.27
C GLY A 195 4.58 -7.38 0.44
N GLU A 196 4.41 -6.28 -0.28
CA GLU A 196 5.23 -5.08 -0.19
C GLU A 196 4.33 -3.85 -0.24
N GLY A 197 4.77 -2.75 0.39
CA GLY A 197 4.00 -1.52 0.35
C GLY A 197 4.64 -0.35 1.06
N LEU A 198 3.86 0.74 1.11
CA LEU A 198 4.16 1.95 1.87
C LEU A 198 3.26 2.01 3.09
N PHE A 199 3.86 2.35 4.22
CA PHE A 199 3.23 2.35 5.54
C PHE A 199 3.50 3.68 6.24
N LEU A 200 2.46 4.31 6.79
CA LEU A 200 2.53 5.55 7.55
C LEU A 200 1.88 5.33 8.91
N ALA A 201 2.48 5.89 9.94
CA ALA A 201 1.88 6.06 11.26
C ALA A 201 2.59 7.19 12.01
N SER A 202 1.85 7.90 12.88
CA SER A 202 2.39 8.95 13.74
C SER A 202 2.21 8.55 15.20
N VAL A 203 3.30 8.22 15.90
CA VAL A 203 3.28 7.81 17.31
C VAL A 203 3.43 9.03 18.21
N VAL A 204 2.44 9.30 19.02
CA VAL A 204 2.35 10.48 19.88
C VAL A 204 2.35 10.07 21.37
N ASN A 205 3.16 10.76 22.18
CA ASN A 205 3.13 10.57 23.62
C ASN A 205 1.93 11.34 24.22
N PHE A 206 1.02 10.62 24.90
CA PHE A 206 -0.10 11.29 25.60
C PHE A 206 0.36 12.14 26.79
N GLY A 207 1.47 11.81 27.41
CA GLY A 207 2.05 12.47 28.57
C GLY A 207 2.87 11.50 29.41
N ASN A 208 3.32 11.96 30.58
CA ASN A 208 4.08 11.14 31.52
C ASN A 208 3.48 11.28 32.91
N GLN A 209 3.30 10.15 33.61
CA GLN A 209 2.89 10.09 34.99
C GLN A 209 3.57 8.88 35.65
N TYR A 210 4.45 9.13 36.61
CA TYR A 210 5.25 8.10 37.24
C TYR A 210 4.67 7.67 38.58
N GLN A 211 4.64 6.34 38.79
CA GLN A 211 4.34 5.71 40.08
C GLN A 211 5.31 4.53 40.29
N GLY A 212 6.06 4.57 41.39
CA GLY A 212 7.06 3.54 41.67
C GLY A 212 8.13 3.39 40.58
N GLY A 213 8.48 4.49 39.89
CA GLY A 213 9.44 4.48 38.78
C GLY A 213 8.88 4.02 37.43
N VAL A 214 7.60 3.65 37.37
CA VAL A 214 6.91 3.22 36.14
C VAL A 214 6.06 4.37 35.58
N ASP A 215 6.22 4.69 34.30
CA ASP A 215 5.33 5.64 33.60
C ASP A 215 4.01 4.94 33.26
N MET A 216 2.93 5.45 33.85
CA MET A 216 1.59 4.86 33.80
C MET A 216 0.79 5.28 32.56
N LEU A 217 1.25 6.31 31.83
CA LEU A 217 0.56 6.80 30.67
C LEU A 217 0.95 5.98 29.40
N TYR A 218 0.45 6.42 28.28
CA TYR A 218 0.43 5.62 27.06
C TYR A 218 0.80 6.43 25.81
N TYR A 219 1.00 5.75 24.72
CA TYR A 219 1.08 6.33 23.38
C TYR A 219 -0.27 6.27 22.68
N MET A 220 -0.48 7.24 21.81
CA MET A 220 -1.53 7.28 20.80
C MET A 220 -0.88 7.17 19.44
N VAL A 221 -1.52 6.50 18.49
CA VAL A 221 -1.05 6.43 17.11
C VAL A 221 -2.12 6.99 16.19
N TYR A 222 -1.72 7.89 15.32
CA TYR A 222 -2.56 8.59 14.34
C TYR A 222 -2.01 8.38 12.93
N ASP A 223 -2.72 8.90 11.93
CA ASP A 223 -2.32 8.87 10.51
C ASP A 223 -1.94 7.44 10.04
N ILE A 224 -2.66 6.43 10.54
CA ILE A 224 -2.36 5.03 10.27
C ILE A 224 -2.85 4.70 8.87
N MET A 225 -1.93 4.43 7.96
CA MET A 225 -2.27 4.12 6.58
C MET A 225 -1.29 3.13 5.96
N ALA A 226 -1.81 2.17 5.19
CA ALA A 226 -1.00 1.23 4.43
C ALA A 226 -1.54 1.10 3.00
N VAL A 227 -0.63 1.12 2.03
CA VAL A 227 -0.89 0.90 0.60
C VAL A 227 -0.01 -0.26 0.19
N THR A 228 -0.59 -1.42 -0.10
CA THR A 228 0.18 -2.64 -0.30
C THR A 228 -0.28 -3.44 -1.50
N SER A 229 0.61 -4.28 -2.01
CA SER A 229 0.29 -5.32 -2.97
C SER A 229 1.07 -6.61 -2.69
N GLU A 230 0.85 -7.63 -3.50
CA GLU A 230 1.77 -8.76 -3.60
C GLU A 230 3.17 -8.24 -3.90
N LYS A 231 4.17 -8.79 -3.24
CA LYS A 231 5.58 -8.44 -3.47
C LYS A 231 5.93 -8.62 -4.95
N ASP A 232 6.84 -7.79 -5.44
CA ASP A 232 7.28 -7.74 -6.85
C ASP A 232 6.21 -7.22 -7.85
N LYS A 233 4.96 -7.00 -7.39
CA LYS A 233 3.92 -6.36 -8.17
C LYS A 233 3.61 -4.93 -7.71
N PHE A 234 4.24 -4.44 -6.63
CA PHE A 234 3.93 -3.14 -6.07
C PHE A 234 4.13 -2.00 -7.07
N ILE A 235 5.17 -2.07 -7.92
CA ILE A 235 5.41 -1.08 -8.98
C ILE A 235 4.23 -1.02 -9.96
N ASP A 236 3.66 -2.18 -10.32
CA ASP A 236 2.52 -2.25 -11.23
C ASP A 236 1.24 -1.68 -10.58
N TYR A 237 0.98 -2.01 -9.30
CA TYR A 237 -0.23 -1.61 -8.57
C TYR A 237 -0.20 -0.18 -8.02
N LYS A 238 0.98 0.39 -7.82
CA LYS A 238 1.19 1.65 -7.10
C LYS A 238 0.23 2.75 -7.53
N ASP A 239 0.09 3.01 -8.81
CA ASP A 239 -0.69 4.15 -9.31
C ASP A 239 -2.18 4.02 -8.99
N ILE A 240 -2.76 2.83 -9.16
CA ILE A 240 -4.17 2.60 -8.84
C ILE A 240 -4.43 2.61 -7.33
N LEU A 241 -3.49 2.10 -6.54
CA LEU A 241 -3.56 2.14 -5.08
C LEU A 241 -3.49 3.58 -4.56
N LEU A 242 -2.57 4.39 -5.08
CA LEU A 242 -2.43 5.80 -4.69
C LEU A 242 -3.63 6.64 -5.13
N GLN A 243 -4.19 6.39 -6.32
CA GLN A 243 -5.43 7.02 -6.74
C GLN A 243 -6.60 6.63 -5.82
N THR A 244 -6.66 5.39 -5.37
CA THR A 244 -7.66 4.92 -4.40
C THR A 244 -7.54 5.67 -3.07
N VAL A 245 -6.33 5.80 -2.50
CA VAL A 245 -6.09 6.59 -1.27
C VAL A 245 -6.51 8.04 -1.46
N ASN A 246 -6.05 8.68 -2.53
CA ASN A 246 -6.29 10.10 -2.79
C ASN A 246 -7.77 10.44 -2.96
N SER A 247 -8.59 9.44 -3.26
CA SER A 247 -10.03 9.61 -3.45
C SER A 247 -10.86 9.41 -2.18
N ILE A 248 -10.25 9.01 -1.05
CA ILE A 248 -10.98 8.82 0.21
C ILE A 248 -11.36 10.18 0.78
N GLU A 249 -12.64 10.36 1.03
CA GLU A 249 -13.19 11.59 1.60
C GLU A 249 -14.27 11.29 2.63
N PHE A 250 -14.10 11.76 3.85
CA PHE A 250 -15.12 11.69 4.89
C PHE A 250 -16.20 12.74 4.65
N SER A 251 -17.46 12.38 4.90
CA SER A 251 -18.58 13.32 4.76
C SER A 251 -18.49 14.46 5.78
N ASP A 252 -18.90 15.66 5.37
CA ASP A 252 -18.89 16.85 6.24
C ASP A 252 -19.71 16.62 7.52
N SER A 253 -20.82 15.88 7.45
CA SER A 253 -21.65 15.54 8.60
C SER A 253 -20.91 14.68 9.60
N TYR A 254 -20.14 13.68 9.12
CA TYR A 254 -19.34 12.81 9.99
C TYR A 254 -18.18 13.60 10.63
N VAL A 255 -17.46 14.39 9.84
CA VAL A 255 -16.36 15.23 10.33
C VAL A 255 -16.86 16.17 11.42
N LYS A 256 -17.97 16.90 11.17
CA LYS A 256 -18.56 17.84 12.14
C LYS A 256 -18.95 17.14 13.44
N THR A 257 -19.71 16.03 13.36
CA THR A 257 -20.13 15.27 14.55
C THR A 257 -18.92 14.76 15.33
N THR A 258 -17.86 14.36 14.65
CA THR A 258 -16.65 13.86 15.28
C THR A 258 -15.87 14.99 15.98
N ILE A 259 -15.80 16.18 15.37
CA ILE A 259 -15.17 17.37 15.96
C ILE A 259 -15.93 17.82 17.21
N ASP A 260 -17.25 17.93 17.13
CA ASP A 260 -18.10 18.41 18.24
C ASP A 260 -17.98 17.51 19.49
N ASN A 261 -17.67 16.21 19.28
CA ASN A 261 -17.49 15.24 20.37
C ASN A 261 -16.01 15.07 20.82
N SER A 262 -15.09 15.90 20.34
CA SER A 262 -13.65 15.71 20.53
C SER A 262 -13.00 16.80 21.36
N ASN A 263 -11.89 16.44 22.04
CA ASN A 263 -11.01 17.41 22.69
C ASN A 263 -10.05 18.09 21.69
N ALA A 264 -9.44 19.21 22.09
CA ALA A 264 -8.59 20.04 21.23
C ALA A 264 -7.39 19.31 20.61
N GLN A 265 -6.83 18.27 21.25
CA GLN A 265 -5.75 17.45 20.65
C GLN A 265 -6.26 16.56 19.51
N THR A 266 -7.49 16.09 19.66
CA THR A 266 -8.16 15.28 18.65
C THR A 266 -8.63 16.13 17.46
N GLN A 267 -8.93 17.42 17.66
CA GLN A 267 -9.36 18.32 16.60
C GLN A 267 -8.31 18.48 15.47
N LYS A 268 -7.01 18.46 15.78
CA LYS A 268 -5.94 18.47 14.76
C LYS A 268 -5.87 17.17 13.93
N ALA A 269 -6.20 16.04 14.55
CA ALA A 269 -6.29 14.77 13.81
C ALA A 269 -7.57 14.69 12.97
N LEU A 270 -8.54 15.56 13.23
CA LEU A 270 -9.86 15.59 12.62
C LEU A 270 -9.98 16.51 11.41
N GLU A 271 -8.91 17.14 10.99
CA GLU A 271 -8.78 17.56 9.59
C GLU A 271 -8.64 16.32 8.70
N LEU A 272 -9.60 15.34 8.83
CA LEU A 272 -9.49 13.99 8.27
C LEU A 272 -9.15 14.02 6.79
N ASN A 273 -9.87 14.82 6.01
CA ASN A 273 -9.64 14.89 4.57
C ASN A 273 -8.28 15.52 4.23
N ALA A 274 -7.88 16.56 4.97
CA ALA A 274 -6.53 17.14 4.83
C ALA A 274 -5.43 16.18 5.32
N SER A 275 -5.71 15.33 6.30
CA SER A 275 -4.77 14.28 6.76
C SER A 275 -4.55 13.21 5.71
N ILE A 276 -5.60 12.78 5.02
CA ILE A 276 -5.50 11.84 3.90
C ILE A 276 -4.65 12.45 2.77
N GLN A 277 -4.90 13.71 2.43
CA GLN A 277 -4.12 14.41 1.40
C GLN A 277 -2.64 14.50 1.79
N ARG A 278 -2.31 14.88 3.02
CA ARG A 278 -0.91 14.91 3.51
C ARG A 278 -0.26 13.52 3.53
N ALA A 279 -1.00 12.47 3.82
CA ALA A 279 -0.51 11.10 3.74
C ALA A 279 -0.22 10.70 2.30
N PHE A 280 -1.09 11.05 1.37
CA PHE A 280 -0.86 10.85 -0.06
C PHE A 280 0.41 11.59 -0.54
N ASP A 281 0.57 12.86 -0.18
CA ASP A 281 1.76 13.65 -0.51
C ASP A 281 3.04 13.01 0.05
N SER A 282 2.95 12.47 1.29
CA SER A 282 4.05 11.71 1.91
C SER A 282 4.41 10.47 1.12
N TYR A 283 3.42 9.72 0.65
CA TYR A 283 3.65 8.53 -0.18
C TYR A 283 4.25 8.87 -1.53
N MET A 284 3.78 9.94 -2.19
CA MET A 284 4.35 10.40 -3.46
C MET A 284 5.81 10.80 -3.29
N SER A 285 6.12 11.60 -2.26
CA SER A 285 7.49 12.01 -1.95
C SER A 285 8.40 10.82 -1.63
N ALA A 286 7.91 9.87 -0.84
CA ALA A 286 8.64 8.64 -0.52
C ALA A 286 8.94 7.82 -1.79
N TRP A 287 7.94 7.69 -2.66
CA TRP A 287 8.10 6.97 -3.92
C TRP A 287 9.12 7.62 -4.86
N GLU A 288 9.11 8.94 -4.97
CA GLU A 288 10.08 9.68 -5.78
C GLU A 288 11.51 9.56 -5.24
N SER A 289 11.65 9.50 -3.91
CA SER A 289 12.94 9.43 -3.20
C SER A 289 13.51 8.03 -3.05
N ARG A 290 12.74 6.99 -3.42
CA ARG A 290 13.12 5.58 -3.21
C ARG A 290 14.41 5.18 -3.93
N SER A 291 15.07 4.17 -3.42
CA SER A 291 16.25 3.57 -4.04
C SER A 291 15.88 2.80 -5.32
N LYS A 292 16.16 3.39 -6.48
CA LYS A 292 16.00 2.71 -7.77
C LYS A 292 16.88 1.47 -7.89
N SER A 293 18.03 1.47 -7.26
CA SER A 293 18.93 0.29 -7.25
C SER A 293 18.30 -0.90 -6.51
N TYR A 294 17.54 -0.61 -5.42
CA TYR A 294 16.78 -1.65 -4.72
C TYR A 294 15.69 -2.25 -5.64
N ASP A 295 14.93 -1.39 -6.33
CA ASP A 295 13.91 -1.84 -7.28
C ASP A 295 14.50 -2.73 -8.38
N ILE A 296 15.58 -2.26 -9.01
CA ILE A 296 16.26 -2.99 -10.08
C ILE A 296 16.69 -4.39 -9.59
N MET A 297 17.34 -4.45 -8.43
CA MET A 297 17.83 -5.71 -7.87
C MET A 297 16.66 -6.65 -7.51
N SER A 298 15.63 -6.15 -6.83
CA SER A 298 14.46 -6.92 -6.42
C SER A 298 13.70 -7.47 -7.63
N GLN A 299 13.44 -6.64 -8.63
CA GLN A 299 12.73 -7.05 -9.84
C GLN A 299 13.53 -8.05 -10.68
N LYS A 300 14.85 -7.85 -10.84
CA LYS A 300 15.71 -8.81 -11.53
C LYS A 300 15.73 -10.17 -10.82
N GLN A 301 15.82 -10.18 -9.50
CA GLN A 301 15.80 -11.41 -8.72
C GLN A 301 14.46 -12.14 -8.85
N SER A 302 13.35 -11.41 -8.76
CA SER A 302 12.02 -11.97 -8.94
C SER A 302 11.82 -12.56 -10.33
N ASP A 303 12.16 -11.80 -11.38
CA ASP A 303 12.03 -12.23 -12.76
C ASP A 303 12.86 -13.49 -13.02
N ALA A 304 14.11 -13.54 -12.52
CA ALA A 304 14.98 -14.71 -12.65
C ALA A 304 14.40 -15.96 -11.95
N MET A 305 13.83 -15.80 -10.74
CA MET A 305 13.20 -16.91 -10.01
C MET A 305 11.94 -17.43 -10.70
N LEU A 306 11.19 -16.54 -11.36
CA LEU A 306 9.95 -16.88 -12.07
C LEU A 306 10.18 -17.32 -13.53
N GLY A 307 11.43 -17.28 -14.00
CA GLY A 307 11.78 -17.67 -15.36
C GLY A 307 11.43 -16.64 -16.42
N TYR A 308 11.47 -15.35 -16.06
CA TYR A 308 11.22 -14.24 -16.97
C TYR A 308 12.49 -13.46 -17.27
N GLU A 309 12.50 -12.85 -18.44
CA GLU A 309 13.32 -11.70 -18.80
C GLU A 309 12.40 -10.54 -19.18
N ARG A 310 12.90 -9.31 -19.18
CA ARG A 310 12.12 -8.15 -19.60
C ARG A 310 12.56 -7.63 -20.95
N VAL A 311 11.57 -7.30 -21.74
CA VAL A 311 11.75 -6.67 -23.04
C VAL A 311 10.87 -5.43 -23.14
N TYR A 312 11.27 -4.47 -23.97
CA TYR A 312 10.42 -3.35 -24.32
C TYR A 312 10.03 -3.39 -25.80
N ASP A 313 8.83 -2.94 -26.08
CA ASP A 313 8.31 -2.75 -27.41
C ASP A 313 8.82 -1.42 -27.98
N THR A 314 9.61 -1.47 -29.05
CA THR A 314 10.22 -0.29 -29.67
C THR A 314 9.20 0.62 -30.36
N GLU A 315 7.97 0.16 -30.61
CA GLU A 315 6.92 0.94 -31.25
C GLU A 315 6.15 1.83 -30.28
N ASN A 316 5.89 1.34 -29.06
CA ASN A 316 5.09 2.07 -28.05
C ASN A 316 5.79 2.31 -26.73
N GLY A 317 6.96 1.66 -26.49
CA GLY A 317 7.73 1.78 -25.25
C GLY A 317 7.23 0.90 -24.09
N ASP A 318 6.21 0.08 -24.30
CA ASP A 318 5.68 -0.81 -23.25
C ASP A 318 6.66 -1.90 -22.86
N ILE A 319 6.71 -2.21 -21.57
CA ILE A 319 7.61 -3.25 -21.01
C ILE A 319 6.79 -4.51 -20.76
N TYR A 320 7.37 -5.64 -21.18
CA TYR A 320 6.78 -6.97 -21.01
C TYR A 320 7.71 -7.91 -20.24
N LYS A 321 7.13 -8.83 -19.47
CA LYS A 321 7.83 -10.00 -18.93
C LYS A 321 7.72 -11.13 -19.96
N ALA A 322 8.80 -11.41 -20.66
CA ALA A 322 8.90 -12.52 -21.61
C ALA A 322 9.48 -13.76 -20.93
N TYR A 323 9.23 -14.95 -21.47
CA TYR A 323 9.89 -16.16 -21.00
C TYR A 323 11.41 -16.03 -21.15
N ASN A 324 12.17 -16.63 -20.25
CA ASN A 324 13.63 -16.56 -20.27
C ASN A 324 14.18 -17.21 -21.57
N GLY A 325 15.06 -16.48 -22.27
CA GLY A 325 15.59 -16.83 -23.59
C GLY A 325 14.73 -16.33 -24.76
N PHE A 326 13.71 -15.52 -24.51
CA PHE A 326 12.90 -14.92 -25.59
C PHE A 326 13.77 -14.09 -26.54
N THR A 327 14.68 -13.25 -26.01
CA THR A 327 15.54 -12.40 -26.84
C THR A 327 16.54 -13.20 -27.68
N ASP A 328 16.88 -14.41 -27.26
CA ASP A 328 17.73 -15.34 -28.04
C ASP A 328 16.92 -16.00 -29.16
N ASP A 329 15.64 -16.29 -28.92
CA ASP A 329 14.73 -16.96 -29.85
C ASP A 329 14.06 -15.99 -30.84
N TYR A 330 13.94 -14.70 -30.45
CA TYR A 330 13.25 -13.66 -31.20
C TYR A 330 14.19 -12.96 -32.18
N ASP A 331 13.96 -13.12 -33.47
CA ASP A 331 14.77 -12.52 -34.52
C ASP A 331 14.10 -11.32 -35.22
N GLY A 332 13.00 -10.77 -34.62
CA GLY A 332 12.38 -9.51 -35.01
C GLY A 332 13.09 -8.28 -34.46
N GLU A 333 12.65 -7.09 -34.90
CA GLU A 333 13.23 -5.81 -34.47
C GLU A 333 12.40 -5.07 -33.42
N ARG A 334 11.17 -5.52 -33.16
CA ARG A 334 10.21 -4.82 -32.31
C ARG A 334 10.51 -4.94 -30.82
N TYR A 335 10.80 -6.15 -30.31
CA TYR A 335 11.07 -6.39 -28.91
C TYR A 335 12.55 -6.48 -28.63
N LYS A 336 13.04 -5.66 -27.68
CA LYS A 336 14.48 -5.61 -27.32
C LYS A 336 14.65 -5.71 -25.82
N SER A 337 15.79 -6.26 -25.37
CA SER A 337 16.17 -6.28 -23.97
C SER A 337 16.14 -4.88 -23.36
N ILE A 338 15.66 -4.76 -22.12
CA ILE A 338 15.59 -3.49 -21.40
C ILE A 338 16.93 -3.10 -20.77
N SER A 339 17.10 -1.81 -20.52
CA SER A 339 18.16 -1.29 -19.64
C SER A 339 17.74 -1.39 -18.17
N ASP A 340 18.73 -1.34 -17.27
CA ASP A 340 18.50 -1.47 -15.82
C ASP A 340 17.46 -0.49 -15.28
N ASN A 341 17.48 0.75 -15.73
CA ASN A 341 16.54 1.78 -15.29
C ASN A 341 15.07 1.42 -15.59
N MET A 342 14.82 0.65 -16.62
CA MET A 342 13.46 0.25 -17.01
C MET A 342 12.84 -0.78 -16.04
N TYR A 343 13.66 -1.43 -15.19
CA TYR A 343 13.13 -2.28 -14.11
C TYR A 343 12.35 -1.52 -13.04
N THR A 344 12.44 -0.19 -13.00
CA THR A 344 11.70 0.66 -12.07
C THR A 344 10.33 1.10 -12.59
N GLU A 345 10.00 0.71 -13.83
CA GLU A 345 8.74 1.05 -14.48
C GLU A 345 7.74 -0.12 -14.44
N PRO A 346 6.43 0.18 -14.48
CA PRO A 346 5.40 -0.85 -14.54
C PRO A 346 5.50 -1.72 -15.79
N THR A 347 5.10 -2.98 -15.67
CA THR A 347 5.00 -3.89 -16.81
C THR A 347 3.61 -3.83 -17.45
N TYR A 348 3.56 -3.89 -18.78
CA TYR A 348 2.31 -3.92 -19.53
C TYR A 348 1.66 -5.30 -19.47
N GLY A 349 2.45 -6.35 -19.60
CA GLY A 349 1.96 -7.72 -19.67
C GLY A 349 3.06 -8.75 -19.79
N TYR A 350 2.66 -9.90 -20.29
CA TYR A 350 3.51 -11.08 -20.44
C TYR A 350 3.56 -11.51 -21.90
N ILE A 351 4.74 -11.95 -22.33
CA ILE A 351 4.93 -12.64 -23.60
C ILE A 351 5.06 -14.14 -23.30
N ASP A 352 4.00 -14.88 -23.60
CA ASP A 352 3.94 -16.32 -23.40
C ASP A 352 4.67 -17.05 -24.54
N LYS A 353 5.18 -18.27 -24.26
CA LYS A 353 5.91 -19.10 -25.21
C LYS A 353 4.99 -19.69 -26.27
#